data_4203a0cd3376030acc7d84f8381db076
#
_entry.id   4203a0cd3376030acc7d84f8381db076
#
_cell.length_a   1.000
_cell.length_b   1.000
_cell.length_c   1.000
_cell.angle_alpha   90.00
_cell.angle_beta   90.00
_cell.angle_gamma   90.00
#
_symmetry.space_group_name_H-M   'P 1'
#
loop_
_entity.id
_entity.type
_entity.pdbx_description
1 polymer ?
#
loop_
_entity_poly.entity_id
_entity_poly.type
_entity_poly.pdbx_seq_one_letter_code
_entity_poly.pdbx_strand_id
1 'polypeptide(L)'
;MGANTGRNTDGSRLDQYWRRRAVALICVLGAVGLLAWACGGGSGDSGGSGESGPVRNAGAVGGAGPGSPPTAMPTVTVTTTATPEPRQSDDGGPCREGDLVISMSTSRDAYAGAARPEFKIMVVNTGEGSCEFAGRGFDVRVTSGDDRIWSSAECRRGDPAKETLRRGIPFVETITWNRTRGCKDSSPARPGTYVADLKGHKVKKQIFRLR
;
A
#
# COMPACT_ATOMS: atom_id res chain seq x y z
N MET A 1 41.20 -42.80 -0.34
CA MET A 1 41.28 -41.68 -1.30
C MET A 1 39.99 -41.59 -2.07
N GLY A 2 39.23 -40.56 -1.90
CA GLY A 2 37.95 -40.34 -2.59
C GLY A 2 37.28 -39.09 -2.03
N ALA A 3 37.67 -37.94 -2.54
CA ALA A 3 37.08 -36.66 -2.21
C ALA A 3 35.71 -36.56 -2.85
N ASN A 4 34.67 -36.42 -2.04
CA ASN A 4 33.29 -36.18 -2.52
C ASN A 4 32.97 -34.70 -2.39
N THR A 5 33.02 -34.01 -3.53
CA THR A 5 32.74 -32.60 -3.69
C THR A 5 31.23 -32.41 -3.60
N GLY A 6 30.71 -32.03 -2.43
CA GLY A 6 29.35 -31.61 -2.23
C GLY A 6 29.06 -30.28 -2.95
N ARG A 7 28.30 -30.37 -4.04
CA ARG A 7 27.89 -29.24 -4.85
C ARG A 7 26.74 -28.51 -4.15
N ASN A 8 27.00 -27.27 -3.72
CA ASN A 8 26.03 -26.37 -3.11
C ASN A 8 24.90 -26.06 -4.08
N THR A 9 23.70 -26.52 -3.76
CA THR A 9 22.46 -26.28 -4.53
C THR A 9 21.61 -25.11 -4.01
N ASP A 10 22.10 -24.30 -3.09
CA ASP A 10 21.35 -23.18 -2.52
C ASP A 10 21.48 -21.85 -3.30
N GLY A 11 22.36 -21.79 -4.31
CA GLY A 11 22.55 -20.58 -5.13
C GLY A 11 21.48 -20.35 -6.21
N SER A 12 20.73 -21.38 -6.62
CA SER A 12 19.91 -21.30 -7.84
C SER A 12 18.60 -20.53 -7.71
N ARG A 13 18.05 -20.37 -6.51
CA ARG A 13 16.77 -19.66 -6.33
C ARG A 13 16.92 -18.14 -6.22
N LEU A 14 18.01 -17.68 -5.61
CA LEU A 14 18.35 -16.26 -5.56
C LEU A 14 18.74 -15.75 -6.95
N ASP A 15 19.47 -16.56 -7.71
CA ASP A 15 19.92 -16.23 -9.07
C ASP A 15 18.73 -16.10 -10.04
N GLN A 16 17.72 -16.95 -9.92
CA GLN A 16 16.52 -16.89 -10.75
C GLN A 16 15.65 -15.64 -10.47
N TYR A 17 15.57 -15.19 -9.22
CA TYR A 17 14.88 -13.97 -8.84
C TYR A 17 15.58 -12.73 -9.38
N TRP A 18 16.91 -12.67 -9.23
CA TRP A 18 17.73 -11.57 -9.72
C TRP A 18 17.72 -11.49 -11.25
N ARG A 19 17.80 -12.62 -11.94
CA ARG A 19 17.71 -12.68 -13.42
C ARG A 19 16.38 -12.15 -13.92
N ARG A 20 15.25 -12.53 -13.32
CA ARG A 20 13.93 -12.01 -13.71
C ARG A 20 13.81 -10.50 -13.50
N ARG A 21 14.37 -9.99 -12.42
CA ARG A 21 14.36 -8.57 -12.12
C ARG A 21 15.28 -7.77 -13.06
N ALA A 22 16.45 -8.32 -13.38
CA ALA A 22 17.37 -7.74 -14.35
C ALA A 22 16.76 -7.68 -15.75
N VAL A 23 16.10 -8.76 -16.22
CA VAL A 23 15.41 -8.78 -17.50
C VAL A 23 14.27 -7.75 -17.54
N ALA A 24 13.47 -7.64 -16.49
CA ALA A 24 12.40 -6.65 -16.41
C ALA A 24 12.94 -5.20 -16.48
N LEU A 25 14.04 -4.90 -15.80
CA LEU A 25 14.69 -3.59 -15.86
C LEU A 25 15.25 -3.27 -17.25
N ILE A 26 15.87 -4.24 -17.91
CA ILE A 26 16.38 -4.07 -19.28
C ILE A 26 15.23 -3.82 -20.26
N CYS A 27 14.10 -4.52 -20.12
CA CYS A 27 12.92 -4.29 -20.96
C CYS A 27 12.32 -2.89 -20.76
N VAL A 28 12.23 -2.42 -19.52
CA VAL A 28 11.72 -1.08 -19.21
C VAL A 28 12.66 0.00 -19.75
N LEU A 29 13.97 -0.13 -19.53
CA LEU A 29 14.95 0.83 -20.05
C LEU A 29 15.01 0.82 -21.59
N GLY A 30 14.87 -0.35 -22.21
CA GLY A 30 14.78 -0.48 -23.67
C GLY A 30 13.53 0.20 -24.23
N ALA A 31 12.37 0.04 -23.59
CA ALA A 31 11.12 0.70 -24.02
C ALA A 31 11.21 2.23 -23.87
N VAL A 32 11.78 2.73 -22.78
CA VAL A 32 11.99 4.16 -22.56
C VAL A 32 12.99 4.73 -23.59
N GLY A 33 14.06 3.98 -23.88
CA GLY A 33 15.04 4.37 -24.91
C GLY A 33 14.44 4.44 -26.32
N LEU A 34 13.58 3.47 -26.69
CA LEU A 34 12.87 3.47 -27.96
C LEU A 34 11.87 4.63 -28.07
N LEU A 35 11.15 4.95 -27.01
CA LEU A 35 10.26 6.10 -26.96
C LEU A 35 11.01 7.43 -27.06
N ALA A 36 12.15 7.56 -26.39
CA ALA A 36 12.99 8.74 -26.51
C ALA A 36 13.58 8.91 -27.93
N TRP A 37 13.94 7.80 -28.59
CA TRP A 37 14.45 7.83 -29.95
C TRP A 37 13.34 8.14 -30.97
N ALA A 38 12.15 7.65 -30.78
CA ALA A 38 10.99 7.92 -31.63
C ALA A 38 10.47 9.37 -31.51
N CYS A 39 10.63 10.02 -30.36
CA CYS A 39 10.23 11.41 -30.15
C CYS A 39 11.40 12.42 -30.42
N GLY A 40 12.65 11.93 -30.55
CA GLY A 40 13.83 12.76 -30.78
C GLY A 40 14.34 12.81 -32.20
N GLY A 41 13.65 12.19 -33.17
CA GLY A 41 14.02 12.17 -34.58
C GLY A 41 13.47 13.35 -35.37
N GLY A 42 13.99 14.56 -35.14
CA GLY A 42 13.72 15.75 -35.94
C GLY A 42 14.98 16.54 -36.06
N SER A 43 15.69 16.34 -37.16
CA SER A 43 16.90 17.01 -37.59
C SER A 43 16.66 18.45 -37.99
N GLY A 44 17.72 19.30 -37.93
CA GLY A 44 17.86 20.45 -38.75
C GLY A 44 18.20 21.72 -37.96
N ASP A 45 19.39 21.96 -37.76
CA ASP A 45 20.33 22.84 -38.49
C ASP A 45 19.93 24.31 -38.62
N SER A 46 20.93 25.15 -38.27
CA SER A 46 21.22 26.54 -38.68
C SER A 46 20.45 27.71 -38.06
N GLY A 47 21.18 28.45 -37.23
CA GLY A 47 21.64 29.78 -37.52
C GLY A 47 20.63 30.93 -37.50
N GLY A 48 20.92 31.95 -36.73
CA GLY A 48 20.38 33.25 -37.02
C GLY A 48 20.05 34.13 -35.81
N SER A 49 20.98 34.94 -35.46
CA SER A 49 20.88 36.13 -34.60
C SER A 49 19.85 37.15 -35.10
N GLY A 50 19.32 37.97 -34.17
CA GLY A 50 18.64 39.22 -34.50
C GLY A 50 17.43 39.43 -33.58
N GLU A 51 17.55 40.14 -32.51
CA GLU A 51 17.55 41.58 -32.32
C GLU A 51 16.18 42.25 -32.50
N SER A 52 15.72 42.82 -31.42
CA SER A 52 15.07 44.12 -31.22
C SER A 52 13.71 44.43 -31.83
N GLY A 53 12.81 44.86 -30.97
CA GLY A 53 12.15 46.13 -31.19
C GLY A 53 10.63 46.13 -31.09
N PRO A 54 10.09 47.06 -30.32
CA PRO A 54 8.65 47.21 -30.13
C PRO A 54 8.08 48.14 -31.19
N VAL A 55 6.93 47.83 -31.74
CA VAL A 55 6.20 48.80 -32.56
C VAL A 55 4.83 49.05 -32.00
N ARG A 56 4.69 50.27 -31.54
CA ARG A 56 3.42 51.00 -31.39
C ARG A 56 2.78 51.18 -32.76
N ASN A 57 1.47 51.08 -32.84
CA ASN A 57 0.80 52.07 -33.66
C ASN A 57 -0.65 52.30 -33.24
N ALA A 58 -0.91 53.56 -33.07
CA ALA A 58 -2.16 54.20 -32.86
C ALA A 58 -2.83 54.51 -34.22
N GLY A 59 -4.10 54.75 -34.21
CA GLY A 59 -4.86 55.31 -35.30
C GLY A 59 -6.34 54.92 -35.16
N ALA A 60 -7.18 55.61 -34.58
CA ALA A 60 -7.85 56.86 -34.84
C ALA A 60 -8.99 56.78 -35.86
N VAL A 61 -10.15 57.17 -35.34
CA VAL A 61 -11.25 58.02 -35.86
C VAL A 61 -12.36 57.41 -36.69
N GLY A 62 -13.56 57.61 -36.19
CA GLY A 62 -14.63 58.18 -36.98
C GLY A 62 -15.93 57.38 -37.07
N GLY A 63 -16.98 57.96 -36.56
CA GLY A 63 -18.34 57.64 -37.04
C GLY A 63 -19.43 57.60 -35.95
N ALA A 64 -19.96 58.77 -35.64
CA ALA A 64 -21.20 58.88 -34.87
C ALA A 64 -22.39 58.45 -35.72
N GLY A 65 -23.23 57.57 -35.21
CA GLY A 65 -24.57 57.29 -35.72
C GLY A 65 -25.55 57.12 -34.54
N PRO A 66 -26.67 57.82 -34.52
CA PRO A 66 -27.59 57.80 -33.41
C PRO A 66 -28.59 56.69 -33.52
N GLY A 67 -28.93 56.08 -32.39
CA GLY A 67 -30.19 55.43 -32.17
C GLY A 67 -30.21 53.90 -32.24
N SER A 68 -30.04 53.26 -31.09
CA SER A 68 -30.58 51.93 -30.87
C SER A 68 -31.19 51.88 -29.46
N PRO A 69 -32.33 51.25 -29.29
CA PRO A 69 -33.03 51.12 -27.99
C PRO A 69 -32.29 50.18 -27.07
N PRO A 70 -32.51 50.26 -25.75
CA PRO A 70 -31.79 49.48 -24.76
C PRO A 70 -31.99 48.00 -24.95
N THR A 71 -30.96 47.31 -25.27
CA THR A 71 -30.90 45.85 -25.28
C THR A 71 -31.15 45.34 -23.88
N ALA A 72 -32.20 44.52 -23.74
CA ALA A 72 -32.54 43.82 -22.50
C ALA A 72 -31.30 43.17 -21.93
N MET A 73 -31.01 43.42 -20.65
CA MET A 73 -29.93 42.74 -19.92
C MET A 73 -30.17 41.23 -19.94
N PRO A 74 -29.18 40.42 -20.28
CA PRO A 74 -29.31 38.99 -20.14
C PRO A 74 -29.50 38.64 -18.65
N THR A 75 -30.64 38.08 -18.33
CA THR A 75 -30.87 37.49 -17.00
C THR A 75 -29.96 36.30 -16.88
N VAL A 76 -28.87 36.45 -16.12
CA VAL A 76 -28.02 35.32 -15.73
C VAL A 76 -28.80 34.49 -14.72
N THR A 77 -29.36 33.38 -15.16
CA THR A 77 -29.90 32.36 -14.27
C THR A 77 -28.69 31.71 -13.59
N VAL A 78 -28.39 32.12 -12.37
CA VAL A 78 -27.44 31.42 -11.52
C VAL A 78 -28.10 30.12 -11.08
N THR A 79 -27.82 29.04 -11.78
CA THR A 79 -28.06 27.69 -11.28
C THR A 79 -27.15 27.47 -10.10
N THR A 80 -27.61 27.70 -8.90
CA THR A 80 -26.92 27.23 -7.70
C THR A 80 -26.93 25.68 -7.75
N THR A 81 -25.85 25.11 -8.24
CA THR A 81 -25.59 23.73 -7.99
C THR A 81 -25.49 23.59 -6.48
N ALA A 82 -26.46 22.90 -5.87
CA ALA A 82 -26.39 22.58 -4.45
C ALA A 82 -25.06 21.86 -4.25
N THR A 83 -24.14 22.50 -3.53
CA THR A 83 -22.95 21.84 -2.99
C THR A 83 -23.49 20.65 -2.22
N PRO A 84 -23.02 19.38 -2.52
CA PRO A 84 -23.40 18.24 -1.72
C PRO A 84 -23.11 18.58 -0.27
N GLU A 85 -24.15 18.54 0.55
CA GLU A 85 -24.02 18.71 2.00
C GLU A 85 -22.91 17.74 2.44
N PRO A 86 -21.86 18.20 3.16
CA PRO A 86 -20.84 17.31 3.66
C PRO A 86 -21.57 16.24 4.48
N ARG A 87 -21.55 14.98 4.01
CA ARG A 87 -22.02 13.87 4.81
C ARG A 87 -21.28 13.99 6.13
N GLN A 88 -22.03 14.16 7.22
CA GLN A 88 -21.45 14.14 8.56
C GLN A 88 -20.60 12.88 8.63
N SER A 89 -19.30 13.06 8.66
CA SER A 89 -18.35 12.03 8.99
C SER A 89 -18.81 11.53 10.36
N ASP A 90 -19.16 10.26 10.49
CA ASP A 90 -19.36 9.61 11.78
C ASP A 90 -17.99 9.58 12.47
N ASP A 91 -17.53 10.75 12.95
CA ASP A 91 -16.29 10.93 13.64
C ASP A 91 -16.43 10.34 15.04
N GLY A 92 -15.94 9.11 15.25
CA GLY A 92 -15.76 8.52 16.55
C GLY A 92 -16.65 7.33 16.90
N GLY A 93 -17.50 6.84 16.02
CA GLY A 93 -18.24 5.58 16.21
C GLY A 93 -17.36 4.33 15.99
N PRO A 94 -17.88 3.11 16.29
CA PRO A 94 -17.17 1.87 16.01
C PRO A 94 -16.88 1.71 14.51
N CYS A 95 -15.70 1.20 14.16
CA CYS A 95 -15.34 0.95 12.77
C CYS A 95 -16.27 -0.09 12.15
N ARG A 96 -16.73 0.15 10.92
CA ARG A 96 -17.50 -0.83 10.15
C ARG A 96 -16.51 -1.83 9.53
N GLU A 97 -16.82 -3.11 9.59
CA GLU A 97 -15.93 -4.16 9.02
C GLU A 97 -15.65 -3.96 7.52
N GLY A 98 -16.63 -3.47 6.75
CA GLY A 98 -16.49 -3.21 5.33
C GLY A 98 -15.52 -2.08 4.98
N ASP A 99 -15.25 -1.20 5.94
CA ASP A 99 -14.36 -0.04 5.78
C ASP A 99 -12.93 -0.35 6.25
N LEU A 100 -12.68 -1.56 6.74
CA LEU A 100 -11.38 -1.97 7.22
C LEU A 100 -10.67 -2.91 6.23
N VAL A 101 -9.51 -2.52 5.79
CA VAL A 101 -8.59 -3.41 5.06
C VAL A 101 -7.55 -3.95 6.04
N ILE A 102 -7.61 -5.27 6.27
CA ILE A 102 -6.73 -5.96 7.20
C ILE A 102 -5.78 -6.86 6.42
N SER A 103 -4.50 -6.82 6.78
CA SER A 103 -3.48 -7.71 6.23
C SER A 103 -2.57 -8.24 7.32
N MET A 104 -1.98 -9.41 7.10
CA MET A 104 -0.99 -10.02 7.99
C MET A 104 0.23 -10.46 7.17
N SER A 105 1.41 -10.26 7.74
CA SER A 105 2.68 -10.70 7.16
C SER A 105 3.63 -11.23 8.23
N THR A 106 4.59 -12.05 7.83
CA THR A 106 5.73 -12.46 8.66
C THR A 106 7.01 -11.81 8.15
N SER A 107 7.97 -11.58 9.03
CA SER A 107 9.25 -10.97 8.66
C SER A 107 10.16 -11.94 7.87
N ARG A 108 9.95 -13.25 8.00
CA ARG A 108 10.78 -14.30 7.38
C ARG A 108 9.96 -15.56 7.09
N ASP A 109 10.42 -16.34 6.13
CA ASP A 109 9.85 -17.64 5.79
C ASP A 109 10.45 -18.79 6.63
N ALA A 110 11.56 -18.54 7.35
CA ALA A 110 12.19 -19.53 8.22
C ALA A 110 12.87 -18.87 9.41
N TYR A 111 12.76 -19.52 10.55
CA TYR A 111 13.30 -19.09 11.84
C TYR A 111 14.17 -20.18 12.42
N ALA A 112 15.46 -19.92 12.58
CA ALA A 112 16.45 -20.83 13.14
C ALA A 112 16.87 -20.43 14.56
N GLY A 113 17.33 -21.38 15.35
CA GLY A 113 17.82 -21.15 16.70
C GLY A 113 16.80 -20.47 17.60
N ALA A 114 17.19 -19.38 18.23
CA ALA A 114 16.34 -18.59 19.14
C ALA A 114 15.46 -17.54 18.43
N ALA A 115 15.49 -17.45 17.09
CA ALA A 115 14.69 -16.47 16.35
C ALA A 115 13.19 -16.74 16.53
N ARG A 116 12.45 -15.69 16.87
CA ARG A 116 11.01 -15.76 17.14
C ARG A 116 10.21 -15.28 15.94
N PRO A 117 9.16 -16.00 15.53
CA PRO A 117 8.22 -15.51 14.54
C PRO A 117 7.48 -14.27 15.01
N GLU A 118 7.44 -13.26 14.15
CA GLU A 118 6.71 -12.02 14.36
C GLU A 118 5.65 -11.89 13.26
N PHE A 119 4.42 -11.65 13.69
CA PHE A 119 3.26 -11.44 12.84
C PHE A 119 2.90 -9.97 12.88
N LYS A 120 3.14 -9.27 11.77
CA LYS A 120 2.76 -7.87 11.60
C LYS A 120 1.37 -7.82 11.01
N ILE A 121 0.42 -7.25 11.76
CA ILE A 121 -0.95 -7.03 11.34
C ILE A 121 -1.08 -5.54 11.03
N MET A 122 -1.57 -5.22 9.85
CA MET A 122 -1.83 -3.86 9.42
C MET A 122 -3.32 -3.70 9.17
N VAL A 123 -3.90 -2.66 9.74
CA VAL A 123 -5.30 -2.26 9.58
C VAL A 123 -5.34 -0.87 8.99
N VAL A 124 -6.09 -0.70 7.92
CA VAL A 124 -6.31 0.60 7.28
C VAL A 124 -7.80 0.88 7.25
N ASN A 125 -8.20 2.01 7.80
CA ASN A 125 -9.55 2.53 7.65
C ASN A 125 -9.69 3.19 6.28
N THR A 126 -10.56 2.66 5.43
CA THR A 126 -10.90 3.20 4.10
C THR A 126 -12.22 3.96 4.09
N GLY A 127 -12.93 4.00 5.23
CA GLY A 127 -14.15 4.78 5.40
C GLY A 127 -13.95 6.30 5.32
N GLU A 128 -15.01 7.06 5.36
CA GLU A 128 -14.95 8.52 5.16
C GLU A 128 -14.43 9.29 6.38
N GLY A 129 -14.66 8.79 7.61
CA GLY A 129 -14.27 9.42 8.86
C GLY A 129 -13.29 8.60 9.71
N SER A 130 -12.97 9.11 10.89
CA SER A 130 -12.26 8.35 11.92
C SER A 130 -13.23 7.43 12.65
N CYS A 131 -12.75 6.29 13.14
CA CYS A 131 -13.57 5.34 13.87
C CYS A 131 -12.80 4.69 15.02
N GLU A 132 -13.53 4.23 16.06
CA GLU A 132 -12.97 3.45 17.15
C GLU A 132 -12.82 1.98 16.74
N PHE A 133 -11.63 1.47 16.88
CA PHE A 133 -11.27 0.09 16.61
C PHE A 133 -10.85 -0.58 17.92
N ALA A 134 -11.36 -1.79 18.19
CA ALA A 134 -10.87 -2.62 19.29
C ALA A 134 -9.48 -3.16 18.92
N GLY A 135 -8.50 -2.24 18.88
CA GLY A 135 -7.10 -2.52 18.57
C GLY A 135 -6.53 -3.57 19.52
N ARG A 136 -5.47 -4.27 19.08
CA ARG A 136 -4.78 -5.31 19.86
C ARG A 136 -5.67 -6.51 20.27
N GLY A 137 -6.84 -6.65 19.61
CA GLY A 137 -7.76 -7.78 19.81
C GLY A 137 -7.50 -8.98 18.90
N PHE A 138 -6.54 -8.92 18.00
CA PHE A 138 -6.29 -9.95 17.01
C PHE A 138 -5.89 -11.30 17.63
N ASP A 139 -6.53 -12.35 17.16
CA ASP A 139 -6.18 -13.73 17.50
C ASP A 139 -5.39 -14.36 16.36
N VAL A 140 -4.06 -14.28 16.44
CA VAL A 140 -3.17 -15.01 15.56
C VAL A 140 -3.09 -16.45 16.04
N ARG A 141 -3.47 -17.40 15.19
CA ARG A 141 -3.38 -18.82 15.44
C ARG A 141 -2.25 -19.43 14.66
N VAL A 142 -1.45 -20.25 15.31
CA VAL A 142 -0.38 -21.02 14.69
C VAL A 142 -0.75 -22.48 14.73
N THR A 143 -0.76 -23.13 13.55
CA THR A 143 -1.07 -24.55 13.37
C THR A 143 0.09 -25.29 12.70
N SER A 144 0.17 -26.61 12.89
CA SER A 144 1.05 -27.50 12.14
C SER A 144 0.23 -28.72 11.72
N GLY A 145 -0.10 -28.83 10.43
CA GLY A 145 -1.17 -29.71 9.99
C GLY A 145 -2.49 -29.32 10.65
N ASP A 146 -3.19 -30.30 11.20
CA ASP A 146 -4.47 -30.10 11.90
C ASP A 146 -4.30 -29.72 13.38
N ASP A 147 -3.06 -29.73 13.88
CA ASP A 147 -2.77 -29.44 15.29
C ASP A 147 -2.63 -27.94 15.53
N ARG A 148 -3.45 -27.40 16.44
CA ARG A 148 -3.35 -26.03 16.91
C ARG A 148 -2.24 -25.92 17.95
N ILE A 149 -1.17 -25.23 17.59
CA ILE A 149 0.02 -25.09 18.42
C ILE A 149 -0.12 -23.93 19.40
N TRP A 150 -0.66 -22.80 18.93
CA TRP A 150 -0.68 -21.58 19.71
C TRP A 150 -1.77 -20.60 19.24
N SER A 151 -2.24 -19.76 20.15
CA SER A 151 -3.16 -18.64 19.89
C SER A 151 -2.73 -17.42 20.72
N SER A 152 -2.62 -16.27 20.07
CA SER A 152 -2.24 -15.03 20.75
C SER A 152 -3.31 -14.58 21.74
N ALA A 153 -4.59 -14.84 21.46
CA ALA A 153 -5.69 -14.47 22.35
C ALA A 153 -5.65 -15.25 23.66
N GLU A 154 -5.28 -16.53 23.62
CA GLU A 154 -5.14 -17.35 24.82
C GLU A 154 -3.98 -16.89 25.72
N CYS A 155 -2.97 -16.24 25.12
CA CYS A 155 -1.77 -15.73 25.81
C CYS A 155 -1.89 -14.27 26.28
N ARG A 156 -2.90 -13.57 25.80
CA ARG A 156 -3.10 -12.18 26.17
C ARG A 156 -3.58 -12.03 27.59
N ARG A 157 -3.08 -11.00 28.27
CA ARG A 157 -3.55 -10.57 29.59
C ARG A 157 -4.25 -9.23 29.44
N GLY A 158 -5.48 -9.14 29.94
CA GLY A 158 -6.31 -7.95 29.88
C GLY A 158 -7.07 -7.77 28.57
N ASP A 159 -7.96 -6.80 28.58
CA ASP A 159 -8.79 -6.44 27.43
C ASP A 159 -7.97 -5.66 26.38
N PRO A 160 -8.32 -5.80 25.11
CA PRO A 160 -7.68 -5.03 24.05
C PRO A 160 -7.96 -3.53 24.23
N ALA A 161 -6.93 -2.71 24.09
CA ALA A 161 -7.09 -1.27 24.08
C ALA A 161 -7.87 -0.83 22.84
N LYS A 162 -8.69 0.20 22.99
CA LYS A 162 -9.34 0.85 21.84
C LYS A 162 -8.36 1.80 21.17
N GLU A 163 -8.38 1.82 19.85
CA GLU A 163 -7.56 2.69 19.02
C GLU A 163 -8.44 3.49 18.07
N THR A 164 -8.12 4.75 17.84
CA THR A 164 -8.80 5.58 16.84
C THR A 164 -8.11 5.44 15.51
N LEU A 165 -8.80 4.88 14.52
CA LEU A 165 -8.27 4.74 13.17
C LEU A 165 -8.70 5.95 12.33
N ARG A 166 -7.73 6.72 11.87
CA ARG A 166 -7.95 7.80 10.90
C ARG A 166 -7.95 7.22 9.49
N ARG A 167 -8.75 7.83 8.62
CA ARG A 167 -8.83 7.42 7.21
C ARG A 167 -7.44 7.36 6.56
N GLY A 168 -7.12 6.24 5.92
CA GLY A 168 -5.89 6.04 5.17
C GLY A 168 -4.62 5.93 6.01
N ILE A 169 -4.68 6.12 7.34
CA ILE A 169 -3.53 5.98 8.22
C ILE A 169 -3.46 4.54 8.72
N PRO A 170 -2.41 3.77 8.39
CA PRO A 170 -2.30 2.39 8.85
C PRO A 170 -2.02 2.31 10.35
N PHE A 171 -2.81 1.50 11.04
CA PHE A 171 -2.49 1.00 12.38
C PHE A 171 -1.70 -0.31 12.22
N VAL A 172 -0.63 -0.46 12.97
CA VAL A 172 0.23 -1.65 12.90
C VAL A 172 0.39 -2.26 14.29
N GLU A 173 0.01 -3.52 14.41
CA GLU A 173 0.27 -4.34 15.60
C GLU A 173 1.27 -5.45 15.25
N THR A 174 2.25 -5.70 16.12
CA THR A 174 3.19 -6.82 15.99
C THR A 174 2.97 -7.80 17.12
N ILE A 175 2.67 -9.04 16.77
CA ILE A 175 2.47 -10.14 17.71
C ILE A 175 3.63 -11.11 17.56
N THR A 176 4.36 -11.36 18.64
CA THR A 176 5.52 -12.26 18.65
C THR A 176 5.13 -13.59 19.30
N TRP A 177 5.46 -14.69 18.62
CA TRP A 177 5.33 -16.03 19.16
C TRP A 177 6.67 -16.52 19.73
N ASN A 178 6.64 -16.96 20.97
CA ASN A 178 7.83 -17.45 21.70
C ASN A 178 8.25 -18.89 21.33
N ARG A 179 7.61 -19.50 20.32
CA ARG A 179 7.85 -20.89 19.87
C ARG A 179 7.50 -21.96 20.91
N THR A 180 6.55 -21.68 21.80
CA THR A 180 6.03 -22.67 22.73
C THR A 180 4.63 -23.13 22.30
N ARG A 181 4.25 -24.32 22.74
CA ARG A 181 2.90 -24.85 22.60
C ARG A 181 2.02 -24.26 23.70
N GLY A 182 0.95 -23.58 23.28
CA GLY A 182 0.07 -22.90 24.24
C GLY A 182 0.76 -21.75 25.00
N CYS A 183 0.12 -21.28 26.05
CA CYS A 183 0.58 -20.17 26.89
C CYS A 183 1.01 -20.63 28.27
N LYS A 184 0.46 -21.71 28.75
CA LYS A 184 0.72 -22.28 30.08
C LYS A 184 1.78 -23.37 30.04
N ASP A 185 1.79 -24.16 28.95
CA ASP A 185 2.76 -25.22 28.75
C ASP A 185 3.99 -24.66 28.07
N SER A 186 5.13 -24.76 28.75
CA SER A 186 6.40 -24.25 28.24
C SER A 186 7.11 -25.18 27.26
N SER A 187 6.43 -26.24 26.76
CA SER A 187 7.05 -27.15 25.83
C SER A 187 7.38 -26.45 24.50
N PRO A 188 8.62 -26.55 24.01
CA PRO A 188 9.02 -25.90 22.78
C PRO A 188 8.31 -26.53 21.57
N ALA A 189 7.95 -25.72 20.60
CA ALA A 189 7.47 -26.17 19.31
C ALA A 189 8.62 -26.84 18.55
N ARG A 190 8.36 -27.99 17.94
CA ARG A 190 9.35 -28.77 17.19
C ARG A 190 9.72 -28.08 15.88
N PRO A 191 10.92 -28.35 15.32
CA PRO A 191 11.22 -27.97 13.95
C PRO A 191 10.16 -28.50 12.98
N GLY A 192 9.76 -27.71 11.99
CA GLY A 192 8.69 -28.09 11.07
C GLY A 192 8.08 -26.92 10.31
N THR A 193 7.05 -27.22 9.54
CA THR A 193 6.25 -26.20 8.80
C THR A 193 5.02 -25.81 9.58
N TYR A 194 4.80 -24.52 9.67
CA TYR A 194 3.71 -23.90 10.43
C TYR A 194 2.92 -22.95 9.54
N VAL A 195 1.65 -22.79 9.87
CA VAL A 195 0.75 -21.85 9.22
C VAL A 195 0.20 -20.93 10.29
N ALA A 196 0.35 -19.62 10.08
CA ALA A 196 -0.33 -18.60 10.88
C ALA A 196 -1.55 -18.10 10.14
N ASP A 197 -2.68 -17.99 10.83
CA ASP A 197 -3.90 -17.36 10.35
C ASP A 197 -4.41 -16.34 11.37
N LEU A 198 -5.27 -15.43 10.91
CA LEU A 198 -5.93 -14.45 11.75
C LEU A 198 -7.39 -14.85 11.93
N LYS A 199 -7.75 -15.31 13.12
CA LYS A 199 -9.11 -15.79 13.41
C LYS A 199 -10.15 -14.71 13.16
N GLY A 200 -11.23 -15.09 12.47
CA GLY A 200 -12.34 -14.19 12.17
C GLY A 200 -12.10 -13.25 11.00
N HIS A 201 -10.90 -13.21 10.43
CA HIS A 201 -10.57 -12.32 9.31
C HIS A 201 -10.10 -13.12 8.08
N LYS A 202 -10.61 -12.75 6.90
CA LYS A 202 -10.21 -13.37 5.63
C LYS A 202 -8.92 -12.74 5.10
N VAL A 203 -7.81 -13.03 5.75
CA VAL A 203 -6.49 -12.56 5.33
C VAL A 203 -5.65 -13.73 4.78
N LYS A 204 -4.61 -13.40 4.02
CA LYS A 204 -3.68 -14.40 3.50
C LYS A 204 -2.95 -15.08 4.65
N LYS A 205 -3.07 -16.40 4.75
CA LYS A 205 -2.31 -17.22 5.71
C LYS A 205 -0.81 -17.10 5.44
N GLN A 206 -0.02 -17.11 6.51
CA GLN A 206 1.44 -17.06 6.42
C GLN A 206 2.02 -18.43 6.71
N ILE A 207 2.83 -18.94 5.78
CA ILE A 207 3.50 -20.22 5.91
C ILE A 207 4.96 -19.95 6.24
N PHE A 208 5.47 -20.55 7.31
CA PHE A 208 6.84 -20.41 7.74
C PHE A 208 7.39 -21.70 8.34
N ARG A 209 8.70 -21.77 8.52
CA ARG A 209 9.40 -22.94 9.05
C ARG A 209 10.19 -22.61 10.30
N LEU A 210 10.13 -23.51 11.28
CA LEU A 210 11.07 -23.55 12.39
C LEU A 210 12.19 -24.56 12.06
N ARG A 211 13.42 -24.13 12.32
CA ARG A 211 14.64 -24.95 12.16
C ARG A 211 15.41 -25.00 13.45
#